data_37317d7d1afa0ec37ea0f47d05d2a248
#
_entry.id   37317d7d1afa0ec37ea0f47d05d2a248
#
_cell.length_a   1.000
_cell.length_b   1.000
_cell.length_c   1.000
_cell.angle_alpha   90.00
_cell.angle_beta   90.00
_cell.angle_gamma   90.00
#
_symmetry.space_group_name_H-M   'P 1'
#
loop_
_entity.id
_entity.type
_entity.pdbx_description
1 polymer ?
#
loop_
_entity_poly.entity_id
_entity_poly.type
_entity_poly.pdbx_seq_one_letter_code
_entity_poly.pdbx_strand_id
1 'polypeptide(L)'
;VRRVLLVSSLCAGRWRHPLNLFGLILVWKRVGERALERSGLDWTVIRPGGLSEREDGLESEGILWTGPDAQTSNAIPRRLVAKACVEALDTPESIGRILEVTSRPDLAPQPLATVLAIAL
;
A
#
# COMPACT_ATOMS: atom_id res chain seq x y z
N VAL A 1 -5.74 12.75 -17.42
CA VAL A 1 -5.46 11.68 -16.44
C VAL A 1 -6.69 11.45 -15.58
N ARG A 2 -7.14 10.21 -15.52
CA ARG A 2 -8.29 9.85 -14.69
C ARG A 2 -7.93 8.90 -13.56
N ARG A 3 -6.96 8.03 -13.79
CA ARG A 3 -6.56 6.99 -12.83
C ARG A 3 -5.21 7.33 -12.25
N VAL A 4 -5.12 7.43 -10.94
CA VAL A 4 -3.88 7.79 -10.24
C VAL A 4 -3.66 6.81 -9.11
N LEU A 5 -2.44 6.31 -9.02
CA LEU A 5 -2.01 5.48 -7.90
C LEU A 5 -0.84 6.19 -7.22
N LEU A 6 -1.00 6.45 -5.93
CA LEU A 6 0.03 7.08 -5.12
C LEU A 6 0.69 6.04 -4.22
N VAL A 7 2.00 5.97 -4.25
CA VAL A 7 2.75 5.17 -3.28
C VAL A 7 3.13 6.04 -2.11
N SER A 8 2.53 5.77 -0.96
CA SER A 8 2.80 6.48 0.28
C SER A 8 3.69 5.61 1.19
N SER A 9 3.38 5.47 2.44
CA SER A 9 4.07 4.55 3.33
C SER A 9 3.20 4.09 4.47
N LEU A 10 3.52 2.91 4.98
CA LEU A 10 2.91 2.38 6.19
C LEU A 10 3.00 3.43 7.30
N CYS A 11 2.00 3.49 8.16
CA CYS A 11 1.91 4.44 9.27
C CYS A 11 1.70 5.92 8.85
N ALA A 12 1.40 6.19 7.57
CA ALA A 12 1.18 7.58 7.14
C ALA A 12 0.01 8.26 7.88
N GLY A 13 -0.96 7.50 8.38
CA GLY A 13 -2.04 8.03 9.20
C GLY A 13 -1.69 8.20 10.67
N ARG A 14 -0.50 7.80 11.10
CA ARG A 14 -0.09 7.77 12.51
C ARG A 14 0.87 8.92 12.80
N TRP A 15 0.35 10.12 12.96
CA TRP A 15 1.16 11.33 13.12
C TRP A 15 2.08 11.31 14.35
N ARG A 16 1.80 10.48 15.36
CA ARG A 16 2.66 10.32 16.55
C ARG A 16 3.75 9.27 16.38
N HIS A 17 3.83 8.64 15.20
CA HIS A 17 4.84 7.61 14.97
C HIS A 17 6.25 8.19 15.05
N PRO A 18 7.24 7.43 15.61
CA PRO A 18 8.62 7.94 15.76
C PRO A 18 9.28 8.42 14.47
N LEU A 19 8.88 7.90 13.29
CA LEU A 19 9.41 8.36 12.01
C LEU A 19 9.15 9.85 11.76
N ASN A 20 8.15 10.44 12.41
CA ASN A 20 7.89 11.87 12.28
C ASN A 20 8.96 12.75 12.96
N LEU A 21 9.83 12.17 13.78
CA LEU A 21 10.95 12.90 14.34
C LEU A 21 11.95 13.37 13.29
N PHE A 22 11.90 12.80 12.09
CA PHE A 22 12.78 13.13 10.98
C PHE A 22 12.10 14.05 9.94
N GLY A 23 11.49 15.15 10.40
CA GLY A 23 10.90 16.15 9.51
C GLY A 23 9.43 15.93 9.20
N LEU A 24 8.74 15.20 10.05
CA LEU A 24 7.29 14.95 9.89
C LEU A 24 6.94 14.26 8.58
N ILE A 25 7.78 13.33 8.14
CA ILE A 25 7.63 12.63 6.85
C ILE A 25 6.23 12.02 6.71
N LEU A 26 5.74 11.34 7.74
CA LEU A 26 4.43 10.67 7.66
C LEU A 26 3.28 11.66 7.61
N VAL A 27 3.43 12.82 8.25
CA VAL A 27 2.43 13.89 8.16
C VAL A 27 2.33 14.40 6.73
N TRP A 28 3.46 14.67 6.07
CA TRP A 28 3.46 15.15 4.69
C TRP A 28 2.93 14.11 3.72
N LYS A 29 3.21 12.83 3.95
CA LYS A 29 2.63 11.76 3.13
C LYS A 29 1.11 11.72 3.25
N ARG A 30 0.59 11.90 4.47
CA ARG A 30 -0.86 11.94 4.67
C ARG A 30 -1.49 13.18 4.02
N VAL A 31 -0.81 14.32 4.04
CA VAL A 31 -1.27 15.52 3.33
C VAL A 31 -1.41 15.23 1.83
N GLY A 32 -0.41 14.56 1.23
CA GLY A 32 -0.46 14.18 -0.17
C GLY A 32 -1.61 13.22 -0.48
N GLU A 33 -1.83 12.23 0.39
CA GLU A 33 -2.98 11.32 0.25
C GLU A 33 -4.30 12.08 0.26
N ARG A 34 -4.47 13.02 1.19
CA ARG A 34 -5.70 13.81 1.29
C ARG A 34 -5.93 14.70 0.09
N ALA A 35 -4.87 15.28 -0.45
CA ALA A 35 -4.99 16.08 -1.67
C ALA A 35 -5.52 15.23 -2.82
N LEU A 36 -5.03 13.99 -2.94
CA LEU A 36 -5.48 13.06 -3.96
C LEU A 36 -6.94 12.65 -3.74
N GLU A 37 -7.33 12.38 -2.50
CA GLU A 37 -8.71 12.04 -2.15
C GLU A 37 -9.70 13.13 -2.58
N ARG A 38 -9.27 14.39 -2.56
CA ARG A 38 -10.10 15.55 -2.91
C ARG A 38 -9.99 15.97 -4.37
N SER A 39 -9.18 15.28 -5.16
CA SER A 39 -8.86 15.69 -6.54
C SER A 39 -9.98 15.44 -7.55
N GLY A 40 -10.92 14.56 -7.22
CA GLY A 40 -11.94 14.10 -8.17
C GLY A 40 -11.46 13.05 -9.14
N LEU A 41 -10.22 12.59 -9.02
CA LEU A 41 -9.67 11.52 -9.85
C LEU A 41 -10.01 10.14 -9.28
N ASP A 42 -9.92 9.12 -10.12
CA ASP A 42 -10.04 7.73 -9.68
C ASP A 42 -8.71 7.31 -9.04
N TRP A 43 -8.63 7.46 -7.74
CA TRP A 43 -7.39 7.28 -7.00
C TRP A 43 -7.33 5.98 -6.21
N THR A 44 -6.12 5.49 -6.01
CA THR A 44 -5.80 4.43 -5.05
C THR A 44 -4.50 4.82 -4.36
N VAL A 45 -4.42 4.61 -3.06
CA VAL A 45 -3.19 4.83 -2.30
C VAL A 45 -2.64 3.49 -1.84
N ILE A 46 -1.37 3.25 -2.12
CA ILE A 46 -0.65 2.06 -1.63
C ILE A 46 0.32 2.53 -0.55
N ARG A 47 0.23 1.94 0.63
CA ARG A 47 1.14 2.19 1.76
C ARG A 47 2.00 0.95 2.00
N PRO A 48 3.18 0.86 1.38
CA PRO A 48 4.06 -0.29 1.61
C PRO A 48 4.76 -0.21 2.95
N GLY A 49 5.13 -1.37 3.47
CA GLY A 49 6.01 -1.47 4.63
C GLY A 49 7.46 -1.15 4.28
N GLY A 50 8.39 -1.53 5.15
CA GLY A 50 9.81 -1.32 4.91
C GLY A 50 10.26 -1.99 3.61
N LEU A 51 10.90 -1.23 2.72
CA LEU A 51 11.30 -1.76 1.42
C LEU A 51 12.55 -2.62 1.55
N SER A 52 12.55 -3.80 0.90
CA SER A 52 13.71 -4.67 0.86
C SER A 52 14.17 -4.89 -0.58
N GLU A 53 15.44 -5.23 -0.73
CA GLU A 53 16.05 -5.47 -2.04
C GLU A 53 16.02 -6.95 -2.44
N ARG A 54 15.40 -7.83 -1.64
CA ARG A 54 15.35 -9.26 -1.93
C ARG A 54 14.60 -9.52 -3.23
N GLU A 55 15.14 -10.38 -4.07
CA GLU A 55 14.60 -10.69 -5.39
C GLU A 55 14.28 -12.17 -5.59
N ASP A 56 14.64 -13.04 -4.66
CA ASP A 56 14.44 -14.49 -4.79
C ASP A 56 13.15 -14.93 -4.09
N GLY A 57 12.52 -15.97 -4.63
CA GLY A 57 11.34 -16.58 -4.02
C GLY A 57 10.07 -15.75 -4.07
N LEU A 58 10.02 -14.73 -4.89
CA LEU A 58 8.88 -13.80 -4.90
C LEU A 58 7.64 -14.36 -5.60
N GLU A 59 7.80 -15.34 -6.49
CA GLU A 59 6.67 -15.92 -7.20
C GLU A 59 5.68 -16.61 -6.27
N SER A 60 6.19 -17.15 -5.15
CA SER A 60 5.35 -17.86 -4.18
C SER A 60 5.05 -17.03 -2.93
N GLU A 61 5.55 -15.81 -2.85
CA GLU A 61 5.33 -14.94 -1.68
C GLU A 61 4.06 -14.12 -1.86
N GLY A 62 3.14 -14.25 -0.91
CA GLY A 62 1.88 -13.50 -0.94
C GLY A 62 1.99 -12.11 -0.32
N ILE A 63 1.15 -11.22 -0.81
CA ILE A 63 1.03 -9.86 -0.29
C ILE A 63 -0.12 -9.84 0.72
N LEU A 64 0.13 -9.26 1.89
CA LEU A 64 -0.90 -9.01 2.88
C LEU A 64 -1.50 -7.62 2.62
N TRP A 65 -2.73 -7.62 2.13
CA TRP A 65 -3.47 -6.40 1.85
C TRP A 65 -4.39 -6.09 3.02
N THR A 66 -4.34 -4.87 3.54
CA THR A 66 -5.26 -4.42 4.59
C THR A 66 -5.72 -3.00 4.30
N GLY A 67 -6.76 -2.57 5.01
CA GLY A 67 -7.21 -1.19 4.97
C GLY A 67 -6.24 -0.26 5.70
N PRO A 68 -6.56 1.05 5.78
CA PRO A 68 -5.65 2.04 6.36
C PRO A 68 -5.44 1.82 7.86
N ASP A 69 -4.22 2.09 8.31
CA ASP A 69 -3.80 2.05 9.72
C ASP A 69 -3.95 0.68 10.39
N ALA A 70 -3.99 -0.39 9.59
CA ALA A 70 -4.12 -1.76 10.09
C ALA A 70 -2.78 -2.44 10.34
N GLN A 71 -1.73 -2.04 9.63
CA GLN A 71 -0.39 -2.61 9.75
C GLN A 71 0.58 -1.58 10.33
N THR A 72 1.51 -2.03 11.17
CA THR A 72 2.48 -1.13 11.80
C THR A 72 3.93 -1.49 11.48
N SER A 73 4.19 -2.71 11.04
CA SER A 73 5.53 -3.22 10.80
C SER A 73 5.48 -4.29 9.73
N ASN A 74 6.62 -4.84 9.43
CA ASN A 74 6.94 -5.81 8.40
C ASN A 74 7.45 -5.13 7.15
N ALA A 75 8.11 -5.93 6.33
CA ALA A 75 8.78 -5.45 5.12
C ALA A 75 8.09 -6.00 3.87
N ILE A 76 8.43 -5.43 2.75
CA ILE A 76 7.99 -5.93 1.44
C ILE A 76 9.11 -5.66 0.42
N PRO A 77 9.48 -6.66 -0.41
CA PRO A 77 10.41 -6.44 -1.48
C PRO A 77 9.90 -5.42 -2.49
N ARG A 78 10.80 -4.59 -3.01
CA ARG A 78 10.43 -3.56 -3.98
C ARG A 78 9.69 -4.11 -5.18
N ARG A 79 10.07 -5.29 -5.67
CA ARG A 79 9.38 -5.93 -6.80
C ARG A 79 7.94 -6.28 -6.49
N LEU A 80 7.65 -6.68 -5.25
CA LEU A 80 6.27 -6.96 -4.86
C LEU A 80 5.44 -5.68 -4.72
N VAL A 81 6.06 -4.57 -4.33
CA VAL A 81 5.38 -3.27 -4.35
C VAL A 81 4.99 -2.90 -5.78
N ALA A 82 5.90 -3.07 -6.73
CA ALA A 82 5.60 -2.80 -8.14
C ALA A 82 4.47 -3.69 -8.65
N LYS A 83 4.51 -4.98 -8.32
CA LYS A 83 3.45 -5.92 -8.67
C LYS A 83 2.11 -5.51 -8.05
N ALA A 84 2.12 -5.09 -6.80
CA ALA A 84 0.92 -4.62 -6.10
C ALA A 84 0.33 -3.38 -6.79
N CYS A 85 1.17 -2.45 -7.21
CA CYS A 85 0.72 -1.25 -7.91
C CYS A 85 0.04 -1.59 -9.24
N VAL A 86 0.66 -2.46 -10.04
CA VAL A 86 0.09 -2.88 -11.32
C VAL A 86 -1.24 -3.60 -11.09
N GLU A 87 -1.30 -4.50 -10.12
CA GLU A 87 -2.51 -5.24 -9.80
C GLU A 87 -3.62 -4.29 -9.34
N ALA A 88 -3.31 -3.30 -8.50
CA ALA A 88 -4.30 -2.33 -8.06
C ALA A 88 -4.84 -1.49 -9.21
N LEU A 89 -3.98 -1.09 -10.15
CA LEU A 89 -4.43 -0.35 -11.33
C LEU A 89 -5.39 -1.17 -12.20
N ASP A 90 -5.19 -2.49 -12.24
CA ASP A 90 -6.05 -3.40 -13.01
C ASP A 90 -7.30 -3.85 -12.23
N THR A 91 -7.47 -3.40 -10.99
CA THR A 91 -8.57 -3.81 -10.11
C THR A 91 -9.45 -2.60 -9.81
N PRO A 92 -10.56 -2.41 -10.55
CA PRO A 92 -11.43 -1.22 -10.33
C PRO A 92 -11.96 -1.10 -8.91
N GLU A 93 -12.14 -2.21 -8.21
CA GLU A 93 -12.60 -2.24 -6.82
C GLU A 93 -11.63 -1.55 -5.86
N SER A 94 -10.40 -1.29 -6.28
CA SER A 94 -9.42 -0.56 -5.47
C SER A 94 -9.58 0.96 -5.54
N ILE A 95 -10.40 1.46 -6.44
CA ILE A 95 -10.63 2.91 -6.58
C ILE A 95 -11.26 3.45 -5.28
N GLY A 96 -10.70 4.56 -4.79
CA GLY A 96 -11.16 5.18 -3.55
C GLY A 96 -10.68 4.48 -2.29
N ARG A 97 -9.67 3.63 -2.38
CA ARG A 97 -9.16 2.88 -1.23
C ARG A 97 -7.72 3.23 -0.90
N ILE A 98 -7.42 3.19 0.39
CA ILE A 98 -6.05 3.20 0.92
C ILE A 98 -5.75 1.77 1.32
N LEU A 99 -4.73 1.18 0.70
CA LEU A 99 -4.36 -0.22 0.91
C LEU A 99 -2.94 -0.29 1.46
N GLU A 100 -2.80 -0.93 2.60
CA GLU A 100 -1.49 -1.18 3.20
C GLU A 100 -1.00 -2.54 2.76
N VAL A 101 0.27 -2.62 2.35
CA VAL A 101 0.86 -3.85 1.82
C VAL A 101 2.16 -4.20 2.51
N THR A 102 2.25 -5.43 2.95
CA THR A 102 3.47 -6.10 3.35
C THR A 102 3.47 -7.47 2.68
N SER A 103 4.50 -8.27 2.87
CA SER A 103 4.50 -9.61 2.29
C SER A 103 5.11 -10.61 3.25
N ARG A 104 4.77 -11.89 3.05
CA ARG A 104 5.26 -12.99 3.87
C ARG A 104 5.47 -14.23 3.01
N PRO A 105 6.61 -14.92 3.15
CA PRO A 105 6.88 -16.14 2.38
C PRO A 105 5.87 -17.26 2.65
N ASP A 106 5.26 -17.27 3.83
CA ASP A 106 4.30 -18.30 4.24
C ASP A 106 2.85 -17.98 3.81
N LEU A 107 2.64 -16.83 3.18
CA LEU A 107 1.33 -16.42 2.69
C LEU A 107 1.22 -16.74 1.20
N ALA A 108 0.17 -17.47 0.82
CA ALA A 108 -0.07 -17.78 -0.59
C ALA A 108 -0.54 -16.54 -1.35
N PRO A 109 -0.03 -16.31 -2.58
CA PRO A 109 -0.52 -15.21 -3.41
C PRO A 109 -2.02 -15.36 -3.70
N GLN A 110 -2.75 -14.23 -3.60
CA GLN A 110 -4.17 -14.17 -3.93
C GLN A 110 -4.45 -12.95 -4.79
N PRO A 111 -5.38 -13.02 -5.75
CA PRO A 111 -5.79 -11.83 -6.51
C PRO A 111 -6.36 -10.76 -5.58
N LEU A 112 -6.02 -9.50 -5.83
CA LEU A 112 -6.54 -8.38 -5.05
C LEU A 112 -8.07 -8.32 -5.07
N ALA A 113 -8.67 -8.59 -6.24
CA ALA A 113 -10.13 -8.59 -6.35
C ALA A 113 -10.78 -9.58 -5.37
N THR A 114 -10.16 -10.75 -5.18
CA THR A 114 -10.65 -11.75 -4.23
C THR A 114 -10.54 -11.23 -2.79
N VAL A 115 -9.43 -10.61 -2.45
CA VAL A 115 -9.22 -10.03 -1.11
C VAL A 115 -10.25 -8.95 -0.82
N LEU A 116 -10.47 -8.05 -1.77
CA LEU A 116 -11.43 -6.95 -1.60
C LEU A 116 -12.86 -7.46 -1.48
N ALA A 117 -13.21 -8.54 -2.16
CA ALA A 117 -14.55 -9.11 -2.09
C ALA A 117 -14.85 -9.77 -0.74
N ILE A 118 -13.83 -10.25 -0.03
CA ILE A 118 -14.02 -11.03 1.20
C ILE A 118 -13.73 -10.21 2.46
N ALA A 119 -12.63 -9.48 2.50
CA ALA A 119 -12.05 -8.98 3.74
C ALA A 119 -12.03 -7.46 3.87
N LEU A 120 -12.22 -6.74 2.81
CA LEU A 120 -12.13 -5.27 2.83
C LEU A 120 -13.44 -4.61 2.31
#